data_8e9388f4324ec6d3fc36ffd36b2aca71
#
_entry.id   8e9388f4324ec6d3fc36ffd36b2aca71
#
_cell.length_a   1.000
_cell.length_b   1.000
_cell.length_c   1.000
_cell.angle_alpha   90.00
_cell.angle_beta   90.00
_cell.angle_gamma   90.00
#
_symmetry.space_group_name_H-M   'P 1'
#
loop_
_entity.id
_entity.type
_entity.pdbx_description
1 polymer ?
#
loop_
_entity_poly.entity_id
_entity_poly.type
_entity_poly.pdbx_seq_one_letter_code
_entity_poly.pdbx_strand_id
1 'polypeptide(L)'
;IDATVFRPSVIFGPDDVFLNTFASLLKAFPILPIAGGSTRFQPVYVGDVAEAFIAALSDRTTIGKTYELGGPTVFTLKELVDYTGRLTGHPRPVIDLPGPLARLQACLLGLLPNPPMSPDNLRSLQVDSVTDGHHDFPGWQPPALAAIAPTYLAPIASRSRLDELRRRTSR
;
A
#
# COMPACT_ATOMS: atom_id res chain seq x y z
N ILE A 1 17.62 18.89 18.05
CA ILE A 1 18.17 17.89 17.10
C ILE A 1 17.82 18.39 15.71
N ASP A 2 18.83 18.54 14.87
CA ASP A 2 18.65 18.88 13.45
C ASP A 2 18.12 17.64 12.72
N ALA A 3 16.81 17.54 12.54
CA ALA A 3 16.17 16.40 11.92
C ALA A 3 15.09 16.83 10.92
N THR A 4 14.96 16.07 9.83
CA THR A 4 13.82 16.13 8.91
C THR A 4 12.93 14.92 9.22
N VAL A 5 11.63 15.13 9.34
CA VAL A 5 10.67 14.08 9.65
C VAL A 5 9.85 13.75 8.40
N PHE A 6 9.79 12.47 8.05
CA PHE A 6 8.91 11.99 6.98
C PHE A 6 7.77 11.15 7.56
N ARG A 7 6.56 11.38 7.04
CA ARG A 7 5.33 10.65 7.36
C ARG A 7 4.78 10.02 6.07
N PRO A 8 5.30 8.89 5.64
CA PRO A 8 4.74 8.20 4.49
C PRO A 8 3.38 7.59 4.82
N SER A 9 2.48 7.57 3.85
CA SER A 9 1.31 6.71 3.83
C SER A 9 1.75 5.25 3.70
N VAL A 10 0.84 4.33 3.33
CA VAL A 10 1.22 2.93 3.13
C VAL A 10 2.25 2.81 2.01
N ILE A 11 3.43 2.27 2.34
CA ILE A 11 4.52 2.08 1.38
C ILE A 11 4.30 0.76 0.65
N PHE A 12 4.42 0.78 -0.69
CA PHE A 12 4.30 -0.40 -1.52
C PHE A 12 5.56 -0.62 -2.38
N GLY A 13 5.81 -1.86 -2.78
CA GLY A 13 6.96 -2.26 -3.59
C GLY A 13 7.11 -3.78 -3.68
N PRO A 14 8.15 -4.30 -4.39
CA PRO A 14 8.30 -5.74 -4.63
C PRO A 14 8.22 -6.63 -3.38
N ASP A 15 8.79 -6.16 -2.26
CA ASP A 15 8.88 -6.89 -0.99
C ASP A 15 7.93 -6.32 0.09
N ASP A 16 6.92 -5.53 -0.31
CA ASP A 16 5.97 -4.99 0.65
C ASP A 16 5.16 -6.09 1.34
N VAL A 17 4.91 -5.92 2.63
CA VAL A 17 4.09 -6.86 3.41
C VAL A 17 2.60 -6.63 3.14
N PHE A 18 2.18 -5.41 2.80
CA PHE A 18 0.78 -5.03 2.72
C PHE A 18 0.06 -5.67 1.54
N LEU A 19 0.43 -5.35 0.30
CA LEU A 19 -0.22 -5.89 -0.90
C LEU A 19 0.08 -7.39 -1.08
N ASN A 20 1.31 -7.84 -0.76
CA ASN A 20 1.68 -9.25 -0.85
C ASN A 20 0.92 -10.14 0.15
N THR A 21 0.59 -9.64 1.34
CA THR A 21 -0.28 -10.36 2.28
C THR A 21 -1.68 -10.53 1.70
N PHE A 22 -2.29 -9.46 1.18
CA PHE A 22 -3.60 -9.57 0.54
C PHE A 22 -3.59 -10.47 -0.70
N ALA A 23 -2.54 -10.42 -1.51
CA ALA A 23 -2.37 -11.34 -2.64
C ALA A 23 -2.37 -12.81 -2.19
N SER A 24 -1.67 -13.11 -1.10
CA SER A 24 -1.61 -14.45 -0.52
C SER A 24 -2.95 -14.90 0.06
N LEU A 25 -3.65 -14.02 0.78
CA LEU A 25 -4.97 -14.30 1.36
C LEU A 25 -6.02 -14.54 0.28
N LEU A 26 -6.05 -13.70 -0.77
CA LEU A 26 -6.98 -13.83 -1.89
C LEU A 26 -6.75 -15.12 -2.70
N LYS A 27 -5.51 -15.61 -2.75
CA LYS A 27 -5.18 -16.90 -3.34
C LYS A 27 -5.67 -18.06 -2.49
N ALA A 28 -5.56 -17.96 -1.15
CA ALA A 28 -5.88 -19.03 -0.21
C ALA A 28 -7.38 -19.16 0.08
N PHE A 29 -8.13 -18.05 0.10
CA PHE A 29 -9.51 -18.01 0.54
C PHE A 29 -10.48 -17.62 -0.58
N PRO A 30 -11.66 -18.26 -0.67
CA PRO A 30 -12.67 -17.93 -1.67
C PRO A 30 -13.42 -16.62 -1.39
N ILE A 31 -13.41 -16.16 -0.13
CA ILE A 31 -14.01 -14.92 0.35
C ILE A 31 -13.04 -14.31 1.35
N LEU A 32 -12.84 -13.00 1.29
CA LEU A 32 -11.95 -12.28 2.20
C LEU A 32 -12.73 -11.30 3.08
N PRO A 33 -12.97 -11.64 4.35
CA PRO A 33 -13.50 -10.70 5.32
C PRO A 33 -12.39 -9.76 5.79
N ILE A 34 -12.62 -8.45 5.71
CA ILE A 34 -11.68 -7.42 6.14
C ILE A 34 -12.32 -6.50 7.18
N ALA A 35 -11.50 -5.94 8.05
CA ALA A 35 -11.89 -4.89 8.98
C ALA A 35 -11.45 -3.53 8.44
N GLY A 36 -12.29 -2.51 8.57
CA GLY A 36 -11.96 -1.16 8.15
C GLY A 36 -11.86 -1.01 6.63
N GLY A 37 -12.73 -1.67 5.87
CA GLY A 37 -12.74 -1.61 4.41
C GLY A 37 -12.91 -0.20 3.84
N SER A 38 -13.48 0.73 4.60
CA SER A 38 -13.66 2.14 4.25
C SER A 38 -12.48 3.04 4.61
N THR A 39 -11.50 2.56 5.37
CA THR A 39 -10.30 3.34 5.74
C THR A 39 -9.52 3.72 4.49
N ARG A 40 -9.09 4.96 4.41
CA ARG A 40 -8.45 5.54 3.23
C ARG A 40 -6.94 5.51 3.36
N PHE A 41 -6.29 5.16 2.26
CA PHE A 41 -4.84 5.10 2.10
C PHE A 41 -4.42 5.84 0.84
N GLN A 42 -3.22 6.37 0.85
CA GLN A 42 -2.61 7.05 -0.30
C GLN A 42 -1.26 6.38 -0.63
N PRO A 43 -1.28 5.17 -1.23
CA PRO A 43 -0.10 4.34 -1.39
C PRO A 43 1.04 5.06 -2.11
N VAL A 44 2.25 4.95 -1.56
CA VAL A 44 3.47 5.57 -2.09
C VAL A 44 4.51 4.50 -2.41
N TYR A 45 5.20 4.64 -3.52
CA TYR A 45 6.24 3.68 -3.94
C TYR A 45 7.50 3.82 -3.08
N VAL A 46 8.06 2.71 -2.65
CA VAL A 46 9.25 2.66 -1.78
C VAL A 46 10.46 3.37 -2.39
N GLY A 47 10.63 3.30 -3.71
CA GLY A 47 11.72 3.99 -4.42
C GLY A 47 11.64 5.50 -4.28
N ASP A 48 10.45 6.09 -4.43
CA ASP A 48 10.27 7.54 -4.29
C ASP A 48 10.47 7.99 -2.84
N VAL A 49 10.04 7.18 -1.87
CA VAL A 49 10.32 7.44 -0.46
C VAL A 49 11.84 7.49 -0.23
N ALA A 50 12.60 6.52 -0.77
CA ALA A 50 14.06 6.51 -0.66
C ALA A 50 14.70 7.73 -1.33
N GLU A 51 14.21 8.14 -2.50
CA GLU A 51 14.68 9.34 -3.19
C GLU A 51 14.43 10.62 -2.37
N ALA A 52 13.27 10.74 -1.73
CA ALA A 52 12.99 11.87 -0.83
C ALA A 52 13.96 11.94 0.35
N PHE A 53 14.31 10.80 0.96
CA PHE A 53 15.33 10.73 2.01
C PHE A 53 16.70 11.16 1.50
N ILE A 54 17.12 10.67 0.33
CA ILE A 54 18.42 11.04 -0.28
C ILE A 54 18.45 12.55 -0.58
N ALA A 55 17.38 13.11 -1.14
CA ALA A 55 17.28 14.53 -1.45
C ALA A 55 17.37 15.37 -0.17
N ALA A 56 16.70 14.99 0.90
CA ALA A 56 16.73 15.69 2.18
C ALA A 56 18.12 15.68 2.83
N LEU A 57 18.94 14.64 2.63
CA LEU A 57 20.31 14.60 3.13
C LEU A 57 21.20 15.68 2.48
N SER A 58 20.88 16.07 1.26
CA SER A 58 21.61 17.07 0.48
C SER A 58 21.06 18.49 0.65
N ASP A 59 19.85 18.64 1.17
CA ASP A 59 19.15 19.93 1.33
C ASP A 59 18.93 20.29 2.80
N ARG A 60 19.80 21.16 3.34
CA ARG A 60 19.69 21.64 4.72
C ARG A 60 18.43 22.46 5.02
N THR A 61 17.73 22.91 4.00
CA THR A 61 16.47 23.67 4.17
C THR A 61 15.32 22.79 4.66
N THR A 62 15.47 21.46 4.59
CA THR A 62 14.51 20.47 5.08
C THR A 62 14.59 20.25 6.59
N ILE A 63 15.69 20.66 7.23
CA ILE A 63 15.91 20.48 8.66
C ILE A 63 14.83 21.22 9.46
N GLY A 64 14.31 20.55 10.48
CA GLY A 64 13.23 21.07 11.34
C GLY A 64 11.83 20.99 10.73
N LYS A 65 11.70 20.43 9.53
CA LYS A 65 10.41 20.29 8.85
C LYS A 65 9.88 18.84 8.91
N THR A 66 8.56 18.74 8.79
CA THR A 66 7.85 17.47 8.64
C THR A 66 7.22 17.43 7.24
N TYR A 67 7.44 16.33 6.51
CA TYR A 67 6.88 16.11 5.19
C TYR A 67 6.01 14.88 5.17
N GLU A 68 4.87 14.96 4.47
CA GLU A 68 3.98 13.84 4.22
C GLU A 68 4.24 13.28 2.82
N LEU A 69 4.39 11.95 2.72
CA LEU A 69 4.67 11.29 1.45
C LEU A 69 3.49 10.38 1.08
N GLY A 70 2.64 10.86 0.19
CA GLY A 70 1.52 10.11 -0.38
C GLY A 70 1.67 9.91 -1.86
N GLY A 71 1.02 8.89 -2.41
CA GLY A 71 0.90 8.70 -3.85
C GLY A 71 -0.13 9.66 -4.47
N PRO A 72 -0.33 9.64 -5.79
CA PRO A 72 -1.22 10.58 -6.48
C PRO A 72 -2.72 10.27 -6.30
N THR A 73 -3.07 9.10 -5.75
CA THR A 73 -4.46 8.65 -5.66
C THR A 73 -4.76 8.06 -4.31
N VAL A 74 -5.90 8.45 -3.74
CA VAL A 74 -6.44 7.89 -2.50
C VAL A 74 -7.32 6.69 -2.83
N PHE A 75 -7.15 5.61 -2.07
CA PHE A 75 -7.93 4.38 -2.15
C PHE A 75 -8.50 4.01 -0.78
N THR A 76 -9.64 3.38 -0.75
CA THR A 76 -10.10 2.64 0.42
C THR A 76 -9.33 1.31 0.53
N LEU A 77 -9.25 0.74 1.74
CA LEU A 77 -8.67 -0.59 1.94
C LEU A 77 -9.34 -1.63 1.03
N LYS A 78 -10.67 -1.58 0.93
CA LYS A 78 -11.43 -2.49 0.06
C LYS A 78 -11.01 -2.36 -1.40
N GLU A 79 -10.86 -1.15 -1.91
CA GLU A 79 -10.41 -0.91 -3.29
C GLU A 79 -9.00 -1.44 -3.54
N LEU A 80 -8.07 -1.29 -2.57
CA LEU A 80 -6.72 -1.84 -2.66
C LEU A 80 -6.72 -3.36 -2.71
N VAL A 81 -7.54 -4.00 -1.87
CA VAL A 81 -7.69 -5.46 -1.84
C VAL A 81 -8.33 -5.97 -3.13
N ASP A 82 -9.40 -5.33 -3.60
CA ASP A 82 -10.06 -5.68 -4.87
C ASP A 82 -9.11 -5.48 -6.07
N TYR A 83 -8.32 -4.40 -6.06
CA TYR A 83 -7.29 -4.14 -7.07
C TYR A 83 -6.23 -5.26 -7.07
N THR A 84 -5.72 -5.63 -5.89
CA THR A 84 -4.74 -6.70 -5.74
C THR A 84 -5.28 -8.04 -6.26
N GLY A 85 -6.54 -8.35 -5.95
CA GLY A 85 -7.21 -9.56 -6.43
C GLY A 85 -7.31 -9.63 -7.95
N ARG A 86 -7.72 -8.53 -8.59
CA ARG A 86 -7.76 -8.44 -10.05
C ARG A 86 -6.37 -8.59 -10.67
N LEU A 87 -5.37 -7.94 -10.08
CA LEU A 87 -4.02 -7.92 -10.60
C LEU A 87 -3.33 -9.29 -10.49
N THR A 88 -3.56 -10.02 -9.40
CA THR A 88 -2.98 -11.35 -9.16
C THR A 88 -3.76 -12.49 -9.80
N GLY A 89 -4.90 -12.20 -10.46
CA GLY A 89 -5.76 -13.20 -11.09
C GLY A 89 -6.65 -13.98 -10.10
N HIS A 90 -6.80 -13.47 -8.87
CA HIS A 90 -7.64 -14.06 -7.83
C HIS A 90 -8.70 -13.05 -7.33
N PRO A 91 -9.61 -12.56 -8.20
CA PRO A 91 -10.69 -11.69 -7.77
C PRO A 91 -11.63 -12.48 -6.83
N ARG A 92 -11.78 -12.03 -5.61
CA ARG A 92 -12.61 -12.65 -4.59
C ARG A 92 -13.55 -11.62 -3.98
N PRO A 93 -14.75 -12.03 -3.53
CA PRO A 93 -15.62 -11.15 -2.77
C PRO A 93 -14.93 -10.67 -1.49
N VAL A 94 -14.85 -9.36 -1.33
CA VAL A 94 -14.29 -8.69 -0.15
C VAL A 94 -15.46 -8.17 0.69
N ILE A 95 -15.60 -8.67 1.92
CA ILE A 95 -16.70 -8.33 2.83
C ILE A 95 -16.14 -7.50 3.97
N ASP A 96 -16.69 -6.30 4.16
CA ASP A 96 -16.34 -5.45 5.29
C ASP A 96 -17.05 -5.96 6.56
N LEU A 97 -16.25 -6.23 7.60
CA LEU A 97 -16.76 -6.73 8.87
C LEU A 97 -17.14 -5.59 9.79
N PRO A 98 -18.33 -5.61 10.39
CA PRO A 98 -18.69 -4.67 11.45
C PRO A 98 -17.73 -4.85 12.65
N GLY A 99 -17.47 -3.74 13.38
CA GLY A 99 -16.44 -3.64 14.42
C GLY A 99 -16.39 -4.79 15.44
N PRO A 100 -17.51 -5.31 15.97
CA PRO A 100 -17.48 -6.44 16.90
C PRO A 100 -16.93 -7.74 16.26
N LEU A 101 -17.35 -8.04 15.02
CA LEU A 101 -16.86 -9.22 14.27
C LEU A 101 -15.40 -9.06 13.86
N ALA A 102 -14.98 -7.86 13.50
CA ALA A 102 -13.59 -7.54 13.19
C ALA A 102 -12.66 -7.78 14.39
N ARG A 103 -13.10 -7.41 15.60
CA ARG A 103 -12.36 -7.66 16.84
C ARG A 103 -12.26 -9.17 17.15
N LEU A 104 -13.36 -9.89 16.97
CA LEU A 104 -13.37 -11.35 17.15
C LEU A 104 -12.41 -12.03 16.14
N GLN A 105 -12.46 -11.64 14.88
CA GLN A 105 -11.55 -12.13 13.84
C GLN A 105 -10.08 -11.88 14.23
N ALA A 106 -9.72 -10.65 14.64
CA ALA A 106 -8.36 -10.31 15.03
C ALA A 106 -7.90 -11.11 16.26
N CYS A 107 -8.79 -11.35 17.22
CA CYS A 107 -8.49 -12.19 18.39
C CYS A 107 -8.21 -13.65 17.98
N LEU A 108 -9.04 -14.23 17.10
CA LEU A 108 -8.86 -15.60 16.62
C LEU A 108 -7.60 -15.74 15.76
N LEU A 109 -7.34 -14.80 14.86
CA LEU A 109 -6.12 -14.80 14.03
C LEU A 109 -4.87 -14.56 14.85
N GLY A 110 -4.96 -13.80 15.96
CA GLY A 110 -3.84 -13.57 16.89
C GLY A 110 -3.38 -14.81 17.64
N LEU A 111 -4.17 -15.89 17.65
CA LEU A 111 -3.79 -17.19 18.22
C LEU A 111 -2.92 -18.04 17.28
N LEU A 112 -2.78 -17.63 16.02
CA LEU A 112 -1.95 -18.36 15.06
C LEU A 112 -0.46 -18.04 15.27
N PRO A 113 0.45 -19.02 15.09
CA PRO A 113 1.89 -18.77 15.09
C PRO A 113 2.31 -18.00 13.82
N ASN A 114 2.41 -16.75 13.77
CA ASN A 114 2.58 -15.79 12.68
C ASN A 114 1.22 -15.25 12.17
N PRO A 115 0.53 -14.46 13.01
CA PRO A 115 -0.77 -13.94 12.63
C PRO A 115 -0.62 -12.99 11.42
N PRO A 116 -1.42 -13.16 10.36
CA PRO A 116 -1.42 -12.25 9.21
C PRO A 116 -1.90 -10.84 9.59
N MET A 117 -2.52 -10.71 10.75
CA MET A 117 -3.03 -9.46 11.29
C MET A 117 -2.94 -9.47 12.82
N SER A 118 -2.26 -8.49 13.40
CA SER A 118 -2.21 -8.29 14.85
C SER A 118 -3.30 -7.31 15.32
N PRO A 119 -3.67 -7.30 16.61
CA PRO A 119 -4.57 -6.29 17.18
C PRO A 119 -4.09 -4.85 16.96
N ASP A 120 -2.78 -4.61 16.89
CA ASP A 120 -2.21 -3.29 16.61
C ASP A 120 -2.39 -2.91 15.13
N ASN A 121 -2.28 -3.86 14.21
CA ASN A 121 -2.59 -3.65 12.80
C ASN A 121 -4.07 -3.26 12.62
N LEU A 122 -4.98 -3.88 13.40
CA LEU A 122 -6.39 -3.54 13.36
C LEU A 122 -6.65 -2.09 13.80
N ARG A 123 -5.92 -1.60 14.80
CA ARG A 123 -6.02 -0.19 15.23
C ARG A 123 -5.48 0.75 14.15
N SER A 124 -4.38 0.40 13.50
CA SER A 124 -3.81 1.17 12.40
C SER A 124 -4.75 1.25 11.18
N LEU A 125 -5.54 0.20 10.94
CA LEU A 125 -6.56 0.17 9.89
C LEU A 125 -7.83 0.98 10.22
N GLN A 126 -7.93 1.61 11.39
CA GLN A 126 -9.07 2.46 11.77
C GLN A 126 -8.81 3.95 11.55
N VAL A 127 -7.59 4.31 11.17
CA VAL A 127 -7.16 5.69 10.95
C VAL A 127 -6.77 5.85 9.49
N ASP A 128 -7.34 6.86 8.83
CA ASP A 128 -6.96 7.20 7.47
C ASP A 128 -5.46 7.55 7.39
N SER A 129 -4.80 7.02 6.40
CA SER A 129 -3.39 7.29 6.09
C SER A 129 -3.31 8.01 4.74
N VAL A 130 -3.75 9.26 4.74
CA VAL A 130 -3.76 10.17 3.59
C VAL A 130 -3.02 11.45 3.93
N THR A 131 -2.40 12.09 2.94
CA THR A 131 -1.74 13.37 3.11
C THR A 131 -2.75 14.51 3.05
N ASP A 132 -2.46 15.61 3.73
CA ASP A 132 -3.27 16.83 3.68
C ASP A 132 -2.93 17.75 2.49
N GLY A 133 -1.87 17.42 1.72
CA GLY A 133 -1.37 18.20 0.58
C GLY A 133 -0.67 19.50 0.96
N HIS A 134 -0.54 19.81 2.25
CA HIS A 134 0.12 21.04 2.73
C HIS A 134 1.58 20.82 3.13
N HIS A 135 1.97 19.59 3.36
CA HIS A 135 3.28 19.18 3.85
C HIS A 135 4.02 18.29 2.86
N ASP A 136 3.72 18.42 1.57
CA ASP A 136 4.38 17.64 0.53
C ASP A 136 5.86 18.00 0.42
N PHE A 137 6.69 17.01 0.10
CA PHE A 137 8.11 17.23 -0.13
C PHE A 137 8.31 18.06 -1.42
N PRO A 138 9.26 19.02 -1.45
CA PRO A 138 9.50 19.86 -2.63
C PRO A 138 9.75 19.04 -3.89
N GLY A 139 8.99 19.32 -4.96
CA GLY A 139 9.08 18.58 -6.22
C GLY A 139 8.47 17.19 -6.19
N TRP A 140 7.67 16.85 -5.19
CA TRP A 140 7.04 15.54 -5.02
C TRP A 140 6.08 15.21 -6.16
N GLN A 141 6.40 14.20 -6.97
CA GLN A 141 5.59 13.72 -8.09
C GLN A 141 5.66 12.19 -8.19
N PRO A 142 5.11 11.46 -7.21
CA PRO A 142 5.20 10.00 -7.18
C PRO A 142 4.37 9.35 -8.29
N PRO A 143 4.79 8.20 -8.84
CA PRO A 143 4.03 7.44 -9.80
C PRO A 143 2.76 6.85 -9.18
N ALA A 144 1.77 6.62 -10.01
CA ALA A 144 0.55 5.94 -9.59
C ALA A 144 0.81 4.46 -9.25
N LEU A 145 0.05 3.92 -8.28
CA LEU A 145 0.08 2.50 -7.92
C LEU A 145 -0.03 1.59 -9.16
N ALA A 146 -0.91 1.96 -10.10
CA ALA A 146 -1.14 1.19 -11.32
C ALA A 146 0.07 1.12 -12.27
N ALA A 147 1.03 2.03 -12.15
CA ALA A 147 2.25 2.02 -12.97
C ALA A 147 3.29 1.00 -12.44
N ILE A 148 3.33 0.77 -11.14
CA ILE A 148 4.39 -0.02 -10.48
C ILE A 148 3.89 -1.39 -10.02
N ALA A 149 2.73 -1.49 -9.35
CA ALA A 149 2.24 -2.72 -8.75
C ALA A 149 2.15 -3.92 -9.73
N PRO A 150 1.77 -3.74 -11.03
CA PRO A 150 1.76 -4.84 -12.00
C PRO A 150 3.14 -5.47 -12.23
N THR A 151 4.23 -4.73 -12.00
CA THR A 151 5.58 -5.22 -12.28
C THR A 151 6.02 -6.34 -11.35
N TYR A 152 5.43 -6.44 -10.16
CA TYR A 152 5.79 -7.47 -9.19
C TYR A 152 4.61 -8.34 -8.71
N LEU A 153 3.38 -7.82 -8.67
CA LEU A 153 2.21 -8.59 -8.24
C LEU A 153 1.57 -9.42 -9.37
N ALA A 154 1.66 -8.96 -10.63
CA ALA A 154 1.04 -9.70 -11.72
C ALA A 154 1.74 -11.05 -11.98
N PRO A 155 1.00 -12.12 -12.36
CA PRO A 155 1.59 -13.38 -12.77
C PRO A 155 2.62 -13.20 -13.88
N ILE A 156 3.68 -14.03 -13.89
CA ILE A 156 4.80 -13.94 -14.85
C ILE A 156 4.33 -13.90 -16.31
N ALA A 157 3.29 -14.68 -16.64
CA ALA A 157 2.69 -14.68 -17.98
C ALA A 157 2.07 -13.33 -18.38
N SER A 158 1.50 -12.61 -17.41
CA SER A 158 0.95 -11.26 -17.65
C SER A 158 2.04 -10.19 -17.72
N ARG A 159 3.13 -10.38 -16.97
CA ARG A 159 4.31 -9.49 -17.02
C ARG A 159 4.99 -9.52 -18.37
N SER A 160 5.24 -10.73 -18.91
CA SER A 160 5.86 -10.88 -20.24
C SER A 160 5.04 -10.21 -21.34
N ARG A 161 3.71 -10.27 -21.26
CA ARG A 161 2.80 -9.60 -22.20
C ARG A 161 2.86 -8.07 -22.10
N LEU A 162 2.95 -7.53 -20.87
CA LEU A 162 3.11 -6.09 -20.65
C LEU A 162 4.47 -5.58 -21.16
N ASP A 163 5.53 -6.35 -20.97
CA ASP A 163 6.87 -6.01 -21.49
C ASP A 163 6.92 -6.05 -23.00
N GLU A 164 6.22 -7.00 -23.62
CA GLU A 164 6.10 -7.05 -25.08
C GLU A 164 5.32 -5.85 -25.65
N LEU A 165 4.23 -5.44 -24.99
CA LEU A 165 3.48 -4.25 -25.38
C LEU A 165 4.32 -2.98 -25.23
N ARG A 166 5.07 -2.81 -24.13
CA ARG A 166 5.99 -1.68 -23.96
C ARG A 166 7.05 -1.60 -25.05
N ARG A 167 7.66 -2.73 -25.45
CA ARG A 167 8.63 -2.79 -26.56
C ARG A 167 8.03 -2.39 -27.89
N ARG A 168 6.74 -2.66 -28.14
CA ARG A 168 6.04 -2.25 -29.36
C ARG A 168 5.73 -0.77 -29.40
N THR A 169 5.52 -0.14 -28.26
CA THR A 169 5.15 1.30 -28.15
C THR A 169 6.39 2.21 -28.16
N SER A 170 7.58 1.67 -27.92
CA SER A 170 8.86 2.42 -27.94
C SER A 170 9.60 2.38 -29.29
N ARG A 171 8.96 1.92 -30.34
CA ARG A 171 9.40 2.01 -31.77
C ARG A 171 8.51 2.96 -32.52
#